data_8a483245de9675983d504fb6e137bdc0
#
_entry.id   8a483245de9675983d504fb6e137bdc0
#
_cell.length_a   1.000
_cell.length_b   1.000
_cell.length_c   1.000
_cell.angle_alpha   90.00
_cell.angle_beta   90.00
_cell.angle_gamma   90.00
#
_symmetry.space_group_name_H-M   'P 1'
#
loop_
_entity.id
_entity.type
_entity.pdbx_description
1 polymer ?
#
loop_
_entity_poly.entity_id
_entity_poly.type
_entity_poly.pdbx_seq_one_letter_code
_entity_poly.pdbx_strand_id
1 'polypeptide(L)'
;MLDIAQNSISANAALIEIELIEDTGANDLMIGIYDNGKGMTPEQVENVRDPFFTTRTTRKVGMGIPLFRFAAEMTGGKLEIDSEVGVGTKVKAYFKTDHLDFTPIGDMASTMISLITMNLNIDFVYRRRIDEKEFTVDTRQLKEILGDVPLNEPSIAMWITQYINENTKQLMEV
;
A
#
# COMPACT_ATOMS: atom_id res chain seq x y z
N MET A 1 -3.01 -5.01 -3.70
CA MET A 1 -2.50 -3.78 -3.06
C MET A 1 -3.13 -2.51 -3.65
N LEU A 2 -3.12 -2.30 -4.96
CA LEU A 2 -3.73 -1.12 -5.60
C LEU A 2 -5.19 -0.91 -5.19
N ASP A 3 -6.01 -1.98 -5.15
CA ASP A 3 -7.42 -1.90 -4.73
C ASP A 3 -7.59 -1.44 -3.28
N ILE A 4 -6.62 -1.76 -2.40
CA ILE A 4 -6.66 -1.33 -0.99
C ILE A 4 -6.31 0.16 -0.90
N ALA A 5 -5.27 0.62 -1.62
CA ALA A 5 -4.96 2.04 -1.71
C ALA A 5 -6.15 2.84 -2.31
N GLN A 6 -6.89 2.25 -3.27
CA GLN A 6 -8.09 2.86 -3.83
C GLN A 6 -9.23 3.01 -2.79
N ASN A 7 -9.31 2.09 -1.81
CA ASN A 7 -10.25 2.25 -0.69
C ASN A 7 -9.87 3.47 0.18
N SER A 8 -8.58 3.68 0.45
CA SER A 8 -8.07 4.85 1.18
C SER A 8 -8.38 6.17 0.44
N ILE A 9 -8.20 6.19 -0.88
CA ILE A 9 -8.59 7.34 -1.73
C ILE A 9 -10.10 7.59 -1.62
N SER A 10 -10.92 6.54 -1.70
CA SER A 10 -12.38 6.62 -1.57
C SER A 10 -12.85 7.03 -0.17
N ALA A 11 -12.00 6.82 0.84
CA ALA A 11 -12.22 7.28 2.21
C ALA A 11 -11.82 8.76 2.43
N ASN A 12 -11.47 9.50 1.36
CA ASN A 12 -11.01 10.88 1.39
C ASN A 12 -9.76 11.08 2.25
N ALA A 13 -8.82 10.14 2.21
CA ALA A 13 -7.54 10.28 2.87
C ALA A 13 -6.75 11.45 2.27
N ALA A 14 -6.10 12.24 3.11
CA ALA A 14 -5.13 13.26 2.71
C ALA A 14 -3.71 12.70 2.66
N LEU A 15 -3.44 11.61 3.38
CA LEU A 15 -2.17 10.91 3.43
C LEU A 15 -2.41 9.40 3.33
N ILE A 16 -1.64 8.74 2.47
CA ILE A 16 -1.61 7.28 2.35
C ILE A 16 -0.16 6.81 2.43
N GLU A 17 0.11 5.95 3.40
CA GLU A 17 1.43 5.36 3.60
C GLU A 17 1.40 3.89 3.18
N ILE A 18 2.37 3.46 2.39
CA ILE A 18 2.52 2.09 1.90
C ILE A 18 3.89 1.58 2.34
N GLU A 19 3.89 0.52 3.11
CA GLU A 19 5.11 -0.11 3.62
C GLU A 19 5.24 -1.54 3.10
N LEU A 20 6.44 -1.89 2.66
CA LEU A 20 6.86 -3.26 2.37
C LEU A 20 8.09 -3.57 3.20
N ILE A 21 7.94 -4.46 4.17
CA ILE A 21 9.00 -4.84 5.09
C ILE A 21 9.25 -6.34 4.96
N GLU A 22 10.46 -6.70 4.57
CA GLU A 22 10.88 -8.07 4.32
C GLU A 22 12.01 -8.44 5.29
N ASP A 23 11.87 -9.59 5.93
CA ASP A 23 12.90 -10.25 6.73
C ASP A 23 13.30 -11.54 5.99
N THR A 24 14.46 -11.49 5.33
CA THR A 24 14.94 -12.62 4.52
C THR A 24 15.34 -13.80 5.39
N GLY A 25 15.80 -13.56 6.61
CA GLY A 25 16.18 -14.61 7.57
C GLY A 25 14.99 -15.39 8.10
N ALA A 26 13.84 -14.72 8.28
CA ALA A 26 12.60 -15.32 8.75
C ALA A 26 11.67 -15.78 7.60
N ASN A 27 11.98 -15.45 6.35
CA ASN A 27 11.13 -15.61 5.18
C ASN A 27 9.77 -14.92 5.36
N ASP A 28 9.77 -13.74 5.96
CA ASP A 28 8.58 -12.95 6.25
C ASP A 28 8.51 -11.69 5.40
N LEU A 29 7.33 -11.41 4.87
CA LEU A 29 7.00 -10.14 4.23
C LEU A 29 5.76 -9.55 4.88
N MET A 30 5.84 -8.31 5.34
CA MET A 30 4.70 -7.50 5.76
C MET A 30 4.42 -6.42 4.72
N ILE A 31 3.18 -6.32 4.28
CA ILE A 31 2.68 -5.22 3.45
C ILE A 31 1.68 -4.44 4.28
N GLY A 32 1.99 -3.17 4.55
CA GLY A 32 1.15 -2.24 5.28
C GLY A 32 0.59 -1.14 4.39
N ILE A 33 -0.68 -0.79 4.57
CA ILE A 33 -1.32 0.37 3.94
C ILE A 33 -2.06 1.11 5.05
N TYR A 34 -1.68 2.36 5.27
CA TYR A 34 -2.23 3.22 6.33
C TYR A 34 -2.78 4.48 5.70
N ASP A 35 -3.94 4.93 6.16
CA ASP A 35 -4.53 6.18 5.71
C ASP A 35 -5.14 6.96 6.87
N ASN A 36 -5.26 8.26 6.67
CA ASN A 36 -5.93 9.18 7.57
C ASN A 36 -7.32 9.60 7.04
N GLY A 37 -8.00 8.68 6.33
CA GLY A 37 -9.34 8.91 5.81
C GLY A 37 -10.42 8.84 6.89
N LYS A 38 -11.67 8.71 6.47
CA LYS A 38 -12.83 8.72 7.37
C LYS A 38 -12.89 7.56 8.38
N GLY A 39 -12.09 6.52 8.18
CA GLY A 39 -12.13 5.31 8.98
C GLY A 39 -13.42 4.50 8.85
N MET A 40 -13.54 3.47 9.67
CA MET A 40 -14.66 2.53 9.70
C MET A 40 -15.13 2.28 11.13
N THR A 41 -16.43 1.98 11.27
CA THR A 41 -16.98 1.44 12.54
C THR A 41 -16.54 -0.01 12.74
N PRO A 42 -16.59 -0.55 13.98
CA PRO A 42 -16.30 -1.98 14.22
C PRO A 42 -17.14 -2.92 13.34
N GLU A 43 -18.41 -2.61 13.14
CA GLU A 43 -19.32 -3.38 12.27
C GLU A 43 -18.83 -3.35 10.79
N GLN A 44 -18.40 -2.19 10.31
CA GLN A 44 -17.85 -2.08 8.95
C GLN A 44 -16.55 -2.86 8.78
N VAL A 45 -15.68 -2.86 9.80
CA VAL A 45 -14.43 -3.65 9.80
C VAL A 45 -14.73 -5.15 9.71
N GLU A 46 -15.71 -5.65 10.45
CA GLU A 46 -16.12 -7.06 10.33
C GLU A 46 -16.69 -7.37 8.94
N ASN A 47 -17.51 -6.47 8.40
CA ASN A 47 -18.13 -6.64 7.08
C ASN A 47 -17.12 -6.66 5.93
N VAL A 48 -16.07 -5.85 5.97
CA VAL A 48 -15.05 -5.84 4.90
C VAL A 48 -14.13 -7.07 4.94
N ARG A 49 -14.14 -7.83 6.03
CA ARG A 49 -13.44 -9.12 6.14
C ARG A 49 -14.20 -10.27 5.50
N ASP A 50 -15.53 -10.15 5.36
CA ASP A 50 -16.38 -11.19 4.80
C ASP A 50 -16.46 -11.06 3.26
N PRO A 51 -15.92 -12.04 2.49
CA PRO A 51 -15.97 -12.00 1.03
C PRO A 51 -17.40 -12.09 0.47
N PHE A 52 -18.36 -12.55 1.27
CA PHE A 52 -19.77 -12.69 0.89
C PHE A 52 -20.64 -11.52 1.33
N PHE A 53 -20.08 -10.59 2.13
CA PHE A 53 -20.82 -9.40 2.53
C PHE A 53 -20.84 -8.36 1.40
N THR A 54 -21.69 -8.59 0.42
CA THR A 54 -22.06 -7.58 -0.57
C THR A 54 -23.31 -6.88 -0.10
N THR A 55 -23.20 -5.67 0.43
CA THR A 55 -24.34 -4.79 0.56
C THR A 55 -24.92 -4.54 -0.83
N ARG A 56 -26.11 -5.06 -1.09
CA ARG A 56 -26.85 -4.99 -2.37
C ARG A 56 -27.31 -3.60 -2.77
N THR A 57 -26.82 -2.55 -2.13
CA THR A 57 -27.19 -1.17 -2.48
C THR A 57 -25.93 -0.30 -2.61
N THR A 58 -25.60 0.01 -3.89
CA THR A 58 -24.80 1.16 -4.31
C THR A 58 -23.38 1.28 -3.76
N ARG A 59 -22.50 0.56 -4.31
CA ARG A 59 -21.07 0.70 -4.60
C ARG A 59 -20.42 -0.65 -4.43
N LYS A 60 -19.73 -1.09 -5.47
CA LYS A 60 -18.77 -2.20 -5.42
C LYS A 60 -17.77 -1.88 -4.29
N VAL A 61 -17.98 -2.41 -3.10
CA VAL A 61 -16.90 -2.58 -2.14
C VAL A 61 -15.94 -3.53 -2.85
N GLY A 62 -14.78 -3.06 -3.23
CA GLY A 62 -13.85 -3.82 -4.01
C GLY A 62 -13.51 -5.12 -3.27
N MET A 63 -13.32 -6.20 -4.01
CA MET A 63 -12.86 -7.49 -3.46
C MET A 63 -11.41 -7.43 -2.96
N GLY A 64 -10.80 -6.24 -2.90
CA GLY A 64 -9.40 -6.03 -2.57
C GLY A 64 -9.00 -6.58 -1.22
N ILE A 65 -9.73 -6.24 -0.14
CA ILE A 65 -9.41 -6.72 1.22
C ILE A 65 -9.62 -8.24 1.35
N PRO A 66 -10.76 -8.83 0.94
CA PRO A 66 -10.93 -10.27 0.97
C PRO A 66 -9.89 -11.05 0.15
N LEU A 67 -9.54 -10.59 -1.05
CA LEU A 67 -8.52 -11.23 -1.88
C LEU A 67 -7.12 -11.09 -1.28
N PHE A 68 -6.82 -9.96 -0.68
CA PHE A 68 -5.53 -9.72 -0.04
C PHE A 68 -5.37 -10.58 1.22
N ARG A 69 -6.47 -10.73 1.98
CA ARG A 69 -6.53 -11.66 3.11
C ARG A 69 -6.32 -13.10 2.64
N PHE A 70 -7.06 -13.53 1.62
CA PHE A 70 -6.92 -14.86 1.06
C PHE A 70 -5.48 -15.15 0.61
N ALA A 71 -4.86 -14.22 -0.12
CA ALA A 71 -3.47 -14.36 -0.56
C ALA A 71 -2.49 -14.51 0.62
N ALA A 72 -2.68 -13.74 1.71
CA ALA A 72 -1.86 -13.84 2.90
C ALA A 72 -2.04 -15.19 3.61
N GLU A 73 -3.30 -15.62 3.81
CA GLU A 73 -3.65 -16.88 4.48
C GLU A 73 -3.16 -18.11 3.68
N MET A 74 -3.18 -18.06 2.34
CA MET A 74 -2.63 -19.12 1.48
C MET A 74 -1.15 -19.38 1.71
N THR A 75 -0.39 -18.38 2.15
CA THR A 75 1.04 -18.56 2.50
C THR A 75 1.27 -18.90 3.98
N GLY A 76 0.22 -19.15 4.75
CA GLY A 76 0.32 -19.34 6.20
C GLY A 76 0.46 -18.06 6.99
N GLY A 77 0.24 -16.91 6.36
CA GLY A 77 0.22 -15.60 6.99
C GLY A 77 -1.17 -15.18 7.47
N LYS A 78 -1.38 -13.87 7.60
CA LYS A 78 -2.64 -13.30 8.09
C LYS A 78 -2.85 -11.89 7.57
N LEU A 79 -4.07 -11.37 7.72
CA LEU A 79 -4.40 -9.97 7.50
C LEU A 79 -4.98 -9.35 8.78
N GLU A 80 -4.50 -8.18 9.14
CA GLU A 80 -4.98 -7.36 10.26
C GLU A 80 -5.56 -6.06 9.72
N ILE A 81 -6.69 -5.63 10.27
CA ILE A 81 -7.32 -4.34 10.00
C ILE A 81 -7.59 -3.67 11.33
N ASP A 82 -7.09 -2.45 11.46
CA ASP A 82 -7.38 -1.54 12.56
C ASP A 82 -7.93 -0.24 11.97
N SER A 83 -9.10 0.18 12.41
CA SER A 83 -9.76 1.37 11.87
C SER A 83 -10.62 2.04 12.92
N GLU A 84 -10.57 3.37 12.92
CA GLU A 84 -11.35 4.21 13.82
C GLU A 84 -11.99 5.36 13.03
N VAL A 85 -13.28 5.60 13.27
CA VAL A 85 -14.03 6.66 12.59
C VAL A 85 -13.41 8.03 12.89
N GLY A 86 -13.11 8.78 11.82
CA GLY A 86 -12.50 10.11 11.91
C GLY A 86 -10.98 10.09 12.11
N VAL A 87 -10.35 8.92 12.23
CA VAL A 87 -8.89 8.76 12.41
C VAL A 87 -8.25 8.18 11.16
N GLY A 88 -8.81 7.08 10.62
CA GLY A 88 -8.31 6.42 9.43
C GLY A 88 -8.31 4.90 9.52
N THR A 89 -7.58 4.25 8.61
CA THR A 89 -7.52 2.80 8.50
C THR A 89 -6.08 2.31 8.36
N LYS A 90 -5.77 1.20 9.02
CA LYS A 90 -4.52 0.46 8.89
C LYS A 90 -4.82 -0.97 8.45
N VAL A 91 -4.26 -1.36 7.32
CA VAL A 91 -4.34 -2.73 6.81
C VAL A 91 -2.93 -3.30 6.77
N LYS A 92 -2.70 -4.43 7.43
CA LYS A 92 -1.42 -5.15 7.40
C LYS A 92 -1.65 -6.58 6.94
N ALA A 93 -0.94 -7.02 5.93
CA ALA A 93 -0.91 -8.40 5.48
C ALA A 93 0.47 -8.98 5.66
N TYR A 94 0.54 -10.18 6.19
CA TYR A 94 1.77 -10.93 6.47
C TYR A 94 1.82 -12.15 5.56
N PHE A 95 2.96 -12.41 4.95
CA PHE A 95 3.17 -13.50 4.01
C PHE A 95 4.43 -14.28 4.39
N LYS A 96 4.41 -15.59 4.16
CA LYS A 96 5.62 -16.43 4.15
C LYS A 96 6.17 -16.50 2.73
N THR A 97 7.38 -15.96 2.52
CA THR A 97 7.96 -15.81 1.18
C THR A 97 8.54 -17.11 0.62
N ASP A 98 8.78 -18.11 1.48
CA ASP A 98 9.24 -19.45 1.12
C ASP A 98 8.08 -20.43 0.83
N HIS A 99 6.82 -19.99 0.96
CA HIS A 99 5.66 -20.82 0.69
C HIS A 99 5.42 -20.97 -0.81
N LEU A 100 4.98 -22.16 -1.25
CA LEU A 100 4.73 -22.48 -2.66
C LEU A 100 3.71 -21.55 -3.33
N ASP A 101 2.70 -21.11 -2.57
CA ASP A 101 1.63 -20.22 -3.05
C ASP A 101 2.00 -18.73 -2.93
N PHE A 102 3.23 -18.39 -2.51
CA PHE A 102 3.67 -17.00 -2.46
C PHE A 102 3.82 -16.43 -3.86
N THR A 103 3.08 -15.38 -4.13
CA THR A 103 3.20 -14.62 -5.37
C THR A 103 4.21 -13.49 -5.16
N PRO A 104 5.28 -13.42 -5.96
CA PRO A 104 6.26 -12.33 -5.86
C PRO A 104 5.61 -10.95 -5.94
N ILE A 105 6.24 -9.99 -5.25
CA ILE A 105 5.83 -8.59 -5.31
C ILE A 105 5.97 -8.11 -6.76
N GLY A 106 4.88 -7.52 -7.29
CA GLY A 106 4.88 -6.94 -8.63
C GLY A 106 5.67 -5.63 -8.73
N ASP A 107 5.48 -4.93 -9.83
CA ASP A 107 6.13 -3.64 -10.10
C ASP A 107 5.57 -2.53 -9.17
N MET A 108 6.29 -2.28 -8.07
CA MET A 108 5.93 -1.26 -7.10
C MET A 108 6.17 0.16 -7.62
N ALA A 109 7.17 0.36 -8.49
CA ALA A 109 7.43 1.66 -9.07
C ALA A 109 6.26 2.10 -9.95
N SER A 110 5.77 1.23 -10.84
CA SER A 110 4.58 1.49 -11.66
C SER A 110 3.32 1.69 -10.81
N THR A 111 3.17 0.94 -9.74
CA THR A 111 2.03 1.09 -8.80
C THR A 111 2.07 2.45 -8.12
N MET A 112 3.20 2.83 -7.54
CA MET A 112 3.36 4.09 -6.82
C MET A 112 3.21 5.30 -7.73
N ILE A 113 3.84 5.28 -8.92
CA ILE A 113 3.73 6.40 -9.85
C ILE A 113 2.29 6.60 -10.33
N SER A 114 1.54 5.52 -10.56
CA SER A 114 0.13 5.61 -10.93
C SER A 114 -0.70 6.25 -9.81
N LEU A 115 -0.49 5.84 -8.55
CA LEU A 115 -1.18 6.44 -7.40
C LEU A 115 -0.86 7.92 -7.26
N ILE A 116 0.41 8.30 -7.33
CA ILE A 116 0.90 9.67 -7.14
C ILE A 116 0.38 10.60 -8.24
N THR A 117 0.54 10.19 -9.51
CA THR A 117 0.21 11.05 -10.65
C THR A 117 -1.28 11.24 -10.87
N MET A 118 -2.09 10.25 -10.47
CA MET A 118 -3.55 10.32 -10.59
C MET A 118 -4.22 11.03 -9.41
N ASN A 119 -3.50 11.28 -8.30
CA ASN A 119 -4.08 11.81 -7.05
C ASN A 119 -3.19 12.92 -6.45
N LEU A 120 -2.97 14.00 -7.19
CA LEU A 120 -2.04 15.07 -6.82
C LEU A 120 -2.38 15.79 -5.50
N ASN A 121 -3.64 15.72 -5.06
CA ASN A 121 -4.13 16.31 -3.81
C ASN A 121 -3.93 15.41 -2.60
N ILE A 122 -3.45 14.18 -2.81
CA ILE A 122 -3.15 13.23 -1.75
C ILE A 122 -1.64 13.13 -1.59
N ASP A 123 -1.18 13.07 -0.36
CA ASP A 123 0.22 12.79 -0.07
C ASP A 123 0.44 11.29 0.06
N PHE A 124 1.55 10.82 -0.48
CA PHE A 124 1.95 9.41 -0.42
C PHE A 124 3.31 9.28 0.24
N VAL A 125 3.44 8.26 1.09
CA VAL A 125 4.71 7.79 1.62
C VAL A 125 4.87 6.33 1.21
N TYR A 126 5.95 6.02 0.53
CA TYR A 126 6.32 4.65 0.19
C TYR A 126 7.62 4.28 0.89
N ARG A 127 7.58 3.24 1.71
CA ARG A 127 8.73 2.70 2.43
C ARG A 127 8.97 1.26 2.02
N ARG A 128 10.19 0.96 1.58
CA ARG A 128 10.66 -0.40 1.33
C ARG A 128 11.81 -0.71 2.26
N ARG A 129 11.70 -1.82 3.00
CA ARG A 129 12.76 -2.34 3.84
C ARG A 129 13.02 -3.81 3.51
N ILE A 130 14.28 -4.17 3.38
CA ILE A 130 14.74 -5.56 3.31
C ILE A 130 15.83 -5.69 4.37
N ASP A 131 15.57 -6.49 5.38
CA ASP A 131 16.43 -6.66 6.57
C ASP A 131 16.73 -5.30 7.22
N GLU A 132 18.00 -4.90 7.28
CA GLU A 132 18.44 -3.64 7.88
C GLU A 132 18.51 -2.46 6.90
N LYS A 133 18.32 -2.72 5.60
CA LYS A 133 18.40 -1.67 4.57
C LYS A 133 17.00 -1.16 4.24
N GLU A 134 16.85 0.16 4.10
CA GLU A 134 15.57 0.76 3.72
C GLU A 134 15.73 2.02 2.88
N PHE A 135 14.68 2.36 2.13
CA PHE A 135 14.50 3.68 1.55
C PHE A 135 13.05 4.13 1.64
N THR A 136 12.85 5.42 1.53
CA THR A 136 11.52 6.04 1.59
C THR A 136 11.37 7.07 0.47
N VAL A 137 10.17 7.11 -0.14
CA VAL A 137 9.73 8.18 -1.02
C VAL A 137 8.56 8.88 -0.33
N ASP A 138 8.70 10.16 -0.06
CA ASP A 138 7.67 10.99 0.57
C ASP A 138 7.31 12.15 -0.38
N THR A 139 6.07 12.15 -0.88
CA THR A 139 5.63 13.16 -1.84
C THR A 139 5.57 14.58 -1.25
N ARG A 140 5.44 14.71 0.07
CA ARG A 140 5.49 16.01 0.75
C ARG A 140 6.86 16.65 0.61
N GLN A 141 7.93 15.86 0.83
CA GLN A 141 9.31 16.31 0.63
C GLN A 141 9.59 16.62 -0.84
N LEU A 142 9.08 15.81 -1.76
CA LEU A 142 9.22 16.06 -3.18
C LEU A 142 8.53 17.37 -3.59
N LYS A 143 7.31 17.63 -3.13
CA LYS A 143 6.58 18.87 -3.39
C LYS A 143 7.32 20.11 -2.83
N GLU A 144 7.91 19.97 -1.65
CA GLU A 144 8.71 21.05 -1.04
C GLU A 144 9.94 21.39 -1.89
N ILE A 145 10.64 20.39 -2.42
CA ILE A 145 11.83 20.56 -3.28
C ILE A 145 11.45 21.12 -4.65
N LEU A 146 10.37 20.62 -5.24
CA LEU A 146 9.94 20.94 -6.61
C LEU A 146 9.21 22.28 -6.72
N GLY A 147 8.70 22.83 -5.61
CA GLY A 147 7.90 24.06 -5.60
C GLY A 147 6.64 23.92 -6.46
N ASP A 148 6.53 24.76 -7.49
CA ASP A 148 5.34 24.79 -8.36
C ASP A 148 5.30 23.69 -9.43
N VAL A 149 6.34 22.84 -9.54
CA VAL A 149 6.37 21.76 -10.54
C VAL A 149 5.53 20.58 -10.03
N PRO A 150 4.49 20.19 -10.76
CA PRO A 150 3.59 19.11 -10.30
C PRO A 150 4.23 17.72 -10.43
N LEU A 151 3.85 16.80 -9.53
CA LEU A 151 4.39 15.43 -9.51
C LEU A 151 4.00 14.58 -10.72
N ASN A 152 2.98 14.99 -11.50
CA ASN A 152 2.58 14.31 -12.74
C ASN A 152 3.28 14.87 -13.99
N GLU A 153 4.22 15.82 -13.82
CA GLU A 153 5.09 16.21 -14.91
C GLU A 153 5.91 14.99 -15.36
N PRO A 154 5.98 14.68 -16.69
CA PRO A 154 6.56 13.44 -17.18
C PRO A 154 8.00 13.17 -16.74
N SER A 155 8.84 14.21 -16.66
CA SER A 155 10.23 14.08 -16.21
C SER A 155 10.32 13.72 -14.73
N ILE A 156 9.45 14.30 -13.90
CA ILE A 156 9.36 14.00 -12.47
C ILE A 156 8.84 12.59 -12.23
N ALA A 157 7.77 12.22 -12.94
CA ALA A 157 7.22 10.87 -12.87
C ALA A 157 8.26 9.80 -13.25
N MET A 158 9.02 10.04 -14.31
CA MET A 158 10.10 9.17 -14.73
C MET A 158 11.22 9.09 -13.67
N TRP A 159 11.61 10.22 -13.09
CA TRP A 159 12.62 10.25 -12.04
C TRP A 159 12.19 9.46 -10.80
N ILE A 160 10.93 9.65 -10.33
CA ILE A 160 10.40 8.88 -9.19
C ILE A 160 10.42 7.39 -9.48
N THR A 161 9.98 6.99 -10.69
CA THR A 161 9.99 5.59 -11.12
C THR A 161 11.39 5.00 -11.09
N GLN A 162 12.36 5.73 -11.65
CA GLN A 162 13.76 5.31 -11.67
C GLN A 162 14.32 5.22 -10.26
N TYR A 163 14.05 6.22 -9.41
CA TYR A 163 14.51 6.23 -8.02
C TYR A 163 14.01 5.00 -7.23
N ILE A 164 12.71 4.66 -7.37
CA ILE A 164 12.15 3.47 -6.70
C ILE A 164 12.83 2.19 -7.20
N ASN A 165 13.02 2.06 -8.52
CA ASN A 165 13.61 0.86 -9.12
C ASN A 165 15.08 0.68 -8.72
N GLU A 166 15.89 1.76 -8.77
CA GLU A 166 17.31 1.72 -8.42
C GLU A 166 17.51 1.39 -6.93
N ASN A 167 16.75 2.07 -6.05
CA ASN A 167 16.84 1.79 -4.61
C ASN A 167 16.34 0.38 -4.27
N THR A 168 15.26 -0.09 -4.91
CA THR A 168 14.80 -1.48 -4.71
C THR A 168 15.88 -2.48 -5.12
N LYS A 169 16.55 -2.25 -6.25
CA LYS A 169 17.66 -3.10 -6.69
C LYS A 169 18.83 -3.09 -5.68
N GLN A 170 19.21 -1.91 -5.18
CA GLN A 170 20.26 -1.79 -4.17
C GLN A 170 19.94 -2.52 -2.86
N LEU A 171 18.66 -2.54 -2.44
CA LEU A 171 18.25 -3.33 -1.27
C LEU A 171 18.44 -4.84 -1.47
N MET A 172 18.26 -5.33 -2.71
CA MET A 172 18.37 -6.75 -3.06
C MET A 172 19.82 -7.20 -3.31
N GLU A 173 20.74 -6.26 -3.50
CA GLU A 173 22.16 -6.57 -3.67
C GLU A 173 22.79 -6.84 -2.30
N VAL A 174 23.38 -8.05 -2.13
CA VAL A 174 24.06 -8.52 -0.90
C VAL A 174 25.44 -7.87 -0.79
#